data_01c0d0231348d1ce6d9b358b8dfe785c
#
_entry.id   01c0d0231348d1ce6d9b358b8dfe785c
#
_cell.length_a   1.000
_cell.length_b   1.000
_cell.length_c   1.000
_cell.angle_alpha   90.00
_cell.angle_beta   90.00
_cell.angle_gamma   90.00
#
_symmetry.space_group_name_H-M   'P 1'
#
loop_
_entity.id
_entity.type
_entity.pdbx_description
1 polymer ?
#
loop_
_entity_poly.entity_id
_entity_poly.type
_entity_poly.pdbx_seq_one_letter_code
_entity_poly.pdbx_strand_id
1 'polypeptide(L)'
;METTKKELLRGGQFLVKETKCEDVFTPEDFSEEQTMMKEAVMEFNDREIIPHKARFEAKDYALTEEVMRKAGELGFLGVSVPEAYGGMGMGFVSTMLTCDYISSGTGSFSTAFGAHTGIGTMPITLYGTKEQKQKYVPKLASGEWFGSYCLTEPGAGSDANSGKTTATLSEDGKSYKINGQKMWISNAGFCSLMIVFARIENDKNITGFIVEFDKENPNGITL
;
A
#
# COMPACT_ATOMS: atom_id res chain seq x y z
N MET A 1 4.87 -41.51 -7.40
CA MET A 1 6.06 -40.76 -7.86
C MET A 1 6.21 -39.59 -6.89
N GLU A 2 7.25 -39.60 -6.05
CA GLU A 2 7.59 -38.42 -5.26
C GLU A 2 8.02 -37.33 -6.22
N THR A 3 7.23 -36.29 -6.33
CA THR A 3 7.63 -35.07 -7.02
C THR A 3 8.74 -34.43 -6.16
N THR A 4 9.99 -34.66 -6.55
CA THR A 4 11.13 -33.92 -5.98
C THR A 4 10.84 -32.43 -6.13
N LYS A 5 10.67 -31.75 -4.99
CA LYS A 5 10.37 -30.31 -4.96
C LYS A 5 11.54 -29.59 -5.64
N LYS A 6 11.26 -28.94 -6.76
CA LYS A 6 12.22 -28.18 -7.55
C LYS A 6 12.89 -27.12 -6.63
N GLU A 7 14.23 -27.12 -6.55
CA GLU A 7 14.96 -26.10 -5.82
C GLU A 7 15.21 -24.90 -6.74
N LEU A 8 14.30 -23.93 -6.64
CA LEU A 8 14.35 -22.73 -7.47
C LEU A 8 15.42 -21.76 -6.99
N LEU A 9 16.05 -21.07 -7.93
CA LEU A 9 16.94 -19.95 -7.65
C LEU A 9 16.19 -18.82 -6.94
N ARG A 10 16.87 -18.18 -5.98
CA ARG A 10 16.26 -17.11 -5.18
C ARG A 10 16.64 -15.73 -5.70
N GLY A 11 15.63 -14.86 -5.83
CA GLY A 11 15.82 -13.48 -6.24
C GLY A 11 16.59 -13.35 -7.55
N GLY A 12 17.60 -12.50 -7.59
CA GLY A 12 18.43 -12.25 -8.77
C GLY A 12 19.56 -13.26 -9.04
N GLN A 13 19.58 -14.42 -8.38
CA GLN A 13 20.67 -15.41 -8.57
C GLN A 13 20.81 -15.85 -10.03
N PHE A 14 19.72 -15.88 -10.79
CA PHE A 14 19.73 -16.21 -12.21
C PHE A 14 20.56 -15.24 -13.07
N LEU A 15 20.84 -14.04 -12.57
CA LEU A 15 21.68 -13.04 -13.27
C LEU A 15 23.19 -13.30 -13.11
N VAL A 16 23.59 -14.03 -12.06
CA VAL A 16 25.00 -14.18 -11.67
C VAL A 16 25.48 -15.63 -11.60
N LYS A 17 24.57 -16.60 -11.74
CA LYS A 17 24.87 -18.04 -11.76
C LYS A 17 24.60 -18.62 -13.14
N GLU A 18 25.37 -19.65 -13.50
CA GLU A 18 24.99 -20.49 -14.62
C GLU A 18 23.64 -21.13 -14.29
N THR A 19 22.65 -20.92 -15.16
CA THR A 19 21.26 -21.19 -14.84
C THR A 19 20.60 -21.96 -15.99
N LYS A 20 19.90 -23.03 -15.65
CA LYS A 20 19.01 -23.74 -16.58
C LYS A 20 17.60 -23.15 -16.46
N CYS A 21 16.80 -23.24 -17.54
CA CYS A 21 15.41 -22.75 -17.55
C CYS A 21 14.57 -23.39 -16.42
N GLU A 22 14.82 -24.66 -16.15
CA GLU A 22 14.13 -25.41 -15.08
C GLU A 22 14.42 -24.94 -13.65
N ASP A 23 15.48 -24.13 -13.45
CA ASP A 23 15.86 -23.61 -12.12
C ASP A 23 15.22 -22.25 -11.83
N VAL A 24 14.57 -21.62 -12.82
CA VAL A 24 13.95 -20.30 -12.69
C VAL A 24 12.46 -20.46 -12.40
N PHE A 25 11.95 -19.64 -11.49
CA PHE A 25 10.52 -19.54 -11.22
C PHE A 25 9.81 -18.84 -12.40
N THR A 26 8.80 -19.49 -12.95
CA THR A 26 8.02 -19.00 -14.10
C THR A 26 6.52 -19.06 -13.78
N PRO A 27 5.65 -18.46 -14.60
CA PRO A 27 4.20 -18.53 -14.38
C PRO A 27 3.63 -19.95 -14.32
N GLU A 28 4.30 -20.93 -14.93
CA GLU A 28 3.93 -22.36 -14.88
C GLU A 28 4.19 -22.99 -13.50
N ASP A 29 4.99 -22.32 -12.65
CA ASP A 29 5.29 -22.75 -11.29
C ASP A 29 4.31 -22.16 -10.25
N PHE A 30 3.30 -21.40 -10.67
CA PHE A 30 2.29 -20.87 -9.75
C PHE A 30 1.52 -22.01 -9.08
N SER A 31 1.30 -21.87 -7.76
CA SER A 31 0.44 -22.79 -7.03
C SER A 31 -1.02 -22.65 -7.48
N GLU A 32 -1.83 -23.66 -7.15
CA GLU A 32 -3.29 -23.61 -7.40
C GLU A 32 -3.92 -22.37 -6.73
N GLU A 33 -3.50 -22.04 -5.51
CA GLU A 33 -3.96 -20.86 -4.77
C GLU A 33 -3.58 -19.55 -5.49
N GLN A 34 -2.36 -19.46 -6.02
CA GLN A 34 -1.91 -18.31 -6.79
C GLN A 34 -2.67 -18.17 -8.11
N THR A 35 -2.97 -19.29 -8.75
CA THR A 35 -3.78 -19.32 -9.98
C THR A 35 -5.22 -18.88 -9.71
N MET A 36 -5.84 -19.39 -8.64
CA MET A 36 -7.17 -18.93 -8.21
C MET A 36 -7.21 -17.44 -7.87
N MET A 37 -6.19 -16.92 -7.17
CA MET A 37 -6.06 -15.51 -6.88
C MET A 37 -5.97 -14.68 -8.17
N LYS A 38 -5.14 -15.09 -9.10
CA LYS A 38 -5.02 -14.46 -10.42
C LYS A 38 -6.37 -14.36 -11.12
N GLU A 39 -7.12 -15.47 -11.22
CA GLU A 39 -8.42 -15.53 -11.88
C GLU A 39 -9.43 -14.60 -11.20
N ALA A 40 -9.49 -14.61 -9.87
CA ALA A 40 -10.38 -13.74 -9.10
C ALA A 40 -10.07 -12.25 -9.32
N VAL A 41 -8.79 -11.88 -9.36
CA VAL A 41 -8.38 -10.50 -9.62
C VAL A 41 -8.69 -10.08 -11.06
N MET A 42 -8.50 -10.97 -12.03
CA MET A 42 -8.88 -10.70 -13.44
C MET A 42 -10.40 -10.48 -13.56
N GLU A 43 -11.21 -11.34 -12.97
CA GLU A 43 -12.68 -11.17 -12.98
C GLU A 43 -13.08 -9.84 -12.32
N PHE A 44 -12.49 -9.51 -11.18
CA PHE A 44 -12.74 -8.25 -10.51
C PHE A 44 -12.39 -7.04 -11.40
N ASN A 45 -11.24 -7.09 -12.07
CA ASN A 45 -10.79 -6.03 -12.96
C ASN A 45 -11.76 -5.84 -14.15
N ASP A 46 -12.21 -6.94 -14.76
CA ASP A 46 -13.13 -6.92 -15.89
C ASP A 46 -14.52 -6.37 -15.51
N ARG A 47 -14.98 -6.63 -14.29
CA ARG A 47 -16.32 -6.23 -13.81
C ARG A 47 -16.36 -4.86 -13.18
N GLU A 48 -15.36 -4.52 -12.36
CA GLU A 48 -15.41 -3.34 -11.49
C GLU A 48 -14.48 -2.20 -11.96
N ILE A 49 -13.43 -2.48 -12.73
CA ILE A 49 -12.43 -1.47 -13.09
C ILE A 49 -12.56 -1.04 -14.56
N ILE A 50 -12.44 -1.99 -15.49
CA ILE A 50 -12.41 -1.69 -16.93
C ILE A 50 -13.65 -0.91 -17.40
N PRO A 51 -14.90 -1.29 -17.01
CA PRO A 51 -16.09 -0.55 -17.46
C PRO A 51 -16.14 0.90 -16.97
N HIS A 52 -15.41 1.23 -15.93
CA HIS A 52 -15.42 2.54 -15.28
C HIS A 52 -14.15 3.37 -15.51
N LYS A 53 -13.28 2.95 -16.42
CA LYS A 53 -11.99 3.60 -16.69
C LYS A 53 -12.10 5.13 -16.83
N ALA A 54 -13.01 5.61 -17.63
CA ALA A 54 -13.18 7.07 -17.85
C ALA A 54 -13.53 7.84 -16.57
N ARG A 55 -14.27 7.23 -15.64
CA ARG A 55 -14.63 7.83 -14.35
C ARG A 55 -13.42 7.89 -13.42
N PHE A 56 -12.59 6.83 -13.37
CA PHE A 56 -11.35 6.85 -12.60
C PHE A 56 -10.38 7.93 -13.12
N GLU A 57 -10.23 8.05 -14.44
CA GLU A 57 -9.40 9.10 -15.06
C GLU A 57 -9.92 10.51 -14.76
N ALA A 58 -11.25 10.66 -14.60
CA ALA A 58 -11.88 11.91 -14.18
C ALA A 58 -11.81 12.17 -12.67
N LYS A 59 -11.08 11.33 -11.89
CA LYS A 59 -10.93 11.43 -10.44
C LYS A 59 -12.25 11.33 -9.67
N ASP A 60 -13.13 10.43 -10.08
CA ASP A 60 -14.34 10.10 -9.32
C ASP A 60 -13.95 9.35 -8.03
N TYR A 61 -13.74 10.12 -6.96
CA TYR A 61 -13.29 9.55 -5.69
C TYR A 61 -14.35 8.66 -5.03
N ALA A 62 -15.63 8.99 -5.22
CA ALA A 62 -16.71 8.15 -4.66
C ALA A 62 -16.70 6.76 -5.29
N LEU A 63 -16.54 6.67 -6.61
CA LEU A 63 -16.36 5.39 -7.29
C LEU A 63 -15.08 4.68 -6.85
N THR A 64 -13.98 5.43 -6.72
CA THR A 64 -12.71 4.84 -6.29
C THR A 64 -12.82 4.21 -4.90
N GLU A 65 -13.45 4.91 -3.95
CA GLU A 65 -13.72 4.38 -2.61
C GLU A 65 -14.61 3.13 -2.65
N GLU A 66 -15.69 3.15 -3.45
CA GLU A 66 -16.60 2.01 -3.61
C GLU A 66 -15.86 0.77 -4.10
N VAL A 67 -15.10 0.90 -5.19
CA VAL A 67 -14.37 -0.22 -5.80
C VAL A 67 -13.21 -0.69 -4.91
N MET A 68 -12.54 0.22 -4.19
CA MET A 68 -11.55 -0.15 -3.17
C MET A 68 -12.17 -0.96 -2.01
N ARG A 69 -13.39 -0.61 -1.55
CA ARG A 69 -14.10 -1.41 -0.53
C ARG A 69 -14.43 -2.81 -1.03
N LYS A 70 -14.93 -2.93 -2.25
CA LYS A 70 -15.16 -4.24 -2.89
C LYS A 70 -13.87 -5.08 -2.97
N ALA A 71 -12.74 -4.44 -3.32
CA ALA A 71 -11.44 -5.10 -3.30
C ALA A 71 -11.05 -5.58 -1.88
N GLY A 72 -11.38 -4.81 -0.85
CA GLY A 72 -11.19 -5.18 0.55
C GLY A 72 -12.06 -6.36 0.98
N GLU A 73 -13.34 -6.37 0.61
CA GLU A 73 -14.27 -7.48 0.86
C GLU A 73 -13.79 -8.80 0.26
N LEU A 74 -13.10 -8.74 -0.90
CA LEU A 74 -12.49 -9.90 -1.54
C LEU A 74 -11.08 -10.21 -1.00
N GLY A 75 -10.58 -9.45 -0.02
CA GLY A 75 -9.27 -9.64 0.59
C GLY A 75 -8.08 -9.07 -0.20
N PHE A 76 -8.30 -8.47 -1.37
CA PHE A 76 -7.21 -8.00 -2.23
C PHE A 76 -6.38 -6.87 -1.62
N LEU A 77 -6.94 -6.08 -0.69
CA LEU A 77 -6.21 -5.05 0.03
C LEU A 77 -5.30 -5.63 1.13
N GLY A 78 -5.56 -6.87 1.56
CA GLY A 78 -4.86 -7.54 2.65
C GLY A 78 -4.00 -8.74 2.24
N VAL A 79 -3.68 -8.93 0.96
CA VAL A 79 -2.96 -10.11 0.45
C VAL A 79 -1.69 -10.40 1.25
N SER A 80 -0.84 -9.41 1.47
CA SER A 80 0.43 -9.54 2.22
C SER A 80 0.31 -9.25 3.72
N VAL A 81 -0.86 -8.82 4.17
CA VAL A 81 -1.10 -8.55 5.59
C VAL A 81 -1.24 -9.87 6.34
N PRO A 82 -0.57 -10.05 7.51
CA PRO A 82 -0.72 -11.27 8.30
C PRO A 82 -2.16 -11.55 8.71
N GLU A 83 -2.55 -12.83 8.75
CA GLU A 83 -3.89 -13.28 9.17
C GLU A 83 -4.29 -12.76 10.55
N ALA A 84 -3.34 -12.64 11.48
CA ALA A 84 -3.55 -12.08 12.83
C ALA A 84 -4.09 -10.63 12.81
N TYR A 85 -4.00 -9.94 11.68
CA TYR A 85 -4.51 -8.60 11.46
C TYR A 85 -5.58 -8.55 10.36
N GLY A 86 -6.21 -9.67 10.04
CA GLY A 86 -7.31 -9.75 9.09
C GLY A 86 -6.90 -9.78 7.62
N GLY A 87 -5.62 -10.02 7.33
CA GLY A 87 -5.13 -10.23 5.97
C GLY A 87 -5.12 -11.69 5.55
N MET A 88 -4.64 -11.96 4.35
CA MET A 88 -4.53 -13.31 3.80
C MET A 88 -3.20 -14.00 4.13
N GLY A 89 -2.21 -13.28 4.62
CA GLY A 89 -0.89 -13.84 4.95
C GLY A 89 -0.11 -14.40 3.77
N MET A 90 -0.48 -14.06 2.55
CA MET A 90 0.14 -14.61 1.33
C MET A 90 1.50 -13.99 1.05
N GLY A 91 2.33 -14.74 0.33
CA GLY A 91 3.69 -14.32 -0.01
C GLY A 91 3.77 -13.24 -1.09
N PHE A 92 5.00 -12.81 -1.35
CA PHE A 92 5.29 -11.73 -2.30
C PHE A 92 4.80 -12.01 -3.73
N VAL A 93 4.85 -13.27 -4.18
CA VAL A 93 4.37 -13.65 -5.52
C VAL A 93 2.88 -13.35 -5.68
N SER A 94 2.06 -13.73 -4.70
CA SER A 94 0.60 -13.45 -4.72
C SER A 94 0.31 -11.95 -4.68
N THR A 95 1.09 -11.19 -3.91
CA THR A 95 1.00 -9.73 -3.89
C THR A 95 1.30 -9.13 -5.26
N MET A 96 2.36 -9.58 -5.92
CA MET A 96 2.73 -9.10 -7.24
C MET A 96 1.72 -9.50 -8.32
N LEU A 97 1.18 -10.71 -8.27
CA LEU A 97 0.09 -11.13 -9.16
C LEU A 97 -1.13 -10.21 -9.02
N THR A 98 -1.55 -9.93 -7.78
CA THR A 98 -2.66 -9.02 -7.52
C THR A 98 -2.39 -7.63 -8.09
N CYS A 99 -1.21 -7.07 -7.86
CA CYS A 99 -0.83 -5.75 -8.39
C CYS A 99 -0.78 -5.73 -9.92
N ASP A 100 -0.23 -6.77 -10.56
CA ASP A 100 -0.09 -6.87 -12.01
C ASP A 100 -1.46 -6.85 -12.69
N TYR A 101 -2.37 -7.71 -12.26
CA TYR A 101 -3.70 -7.80 -12.87
C TYR A 101 -4.60 -6.59 -12.55
N ILE A 102 -4.55 -6.03 -11.35
CA ILE A 102 -5.23 -4.77 -11.04
C ILE A 102 -4.73 -3.63 -11.95
N SER A 103 -3.43 -3.62 -12.25
CA SER A 103 -2.81 -2.58 -13.07
C SER A 103 -3.20 -2.65 -14.55
N SER A 104 -3.69 -3.79 -15.03
CA SER A 104 -4.11 -3.96 -16.42
C SER A 104 -5.38 -3.16 -16.79
N GLY A 105 -6.18 -2.75 -15.81
CA GLY A 105 -7.42 -1.99 -16.03
C GLY A 105 -7.20 -0.52 -16.31
N THR A 106 -6.68 0.22 -15.35
CA THR A 106 -6.37 1.65 -15.47
C THR A 106 -5.29 2.08 -14.48
N GLY A 107 -4.39 2.97 -14.93
CA GLY A 107 -3.33 3.54 -14.11
C GLY A 107 -3.86 4.31 -12.89
N SER A 108 -4.98 4.98 -13.02
CA SER A 108 -5.58 5.76 -11.92
C SER A 108 -6.01 4.87 -10.76
N PHE A 109 -6.75 3.79 -11.02
CA PHE A 109 -7.15 2.86 -9.95
C PHE A 109 -5.96 2.08 -9.40
N SER A 110 -5.07 1.58 -10.25
CA SER A 110 -3.89 0.83 -9.80
C SER A 110 -2.96 1.66 -8.91
N THR A 111 -2.83 2.96 -9.20
CA THR A 111 -2.07 3.87 -8.34
C THR A 111 -2.72 4.03 -6.97
N ALA A 112 -4.04 4.18 -6.92
CA ALA A 112 -4.78 4.27 -5.67
C ALA A 112 -4.65 2.98 -4.84
N PHE A 113 -4.82 1.83 -5.49
CA PHE A 113 -4.68 0.50 -4.89
C PHE A 113 -3.26 0.28 -4.36
N GLY A 114 -2.24 0.50 -5.20
CA GLY A 114 -0.84 0.30 -4.83
C GLY A 114 -0.35 1.26 -3.74
N ALA A 115 -0.78 2.53 -3.78
CA ALA A 115 -0.47 3.49 -2.72
C ALA A 115 -1.08 3.06 -1.37
N HIS A 116 -2.31 2.54 -1.38
CA HIS A 116 -2.94 2.03 -0.17
C HIS A 116 -2.27 0.76 0.36
N THR A 117 -2.19 -0.29 -0.47
CA THR A 117 -1.69 -1.61 -0.04
C THR A 117 -0.19 -1.60 0.27
N GLY A 118 0.60 -0.86 -0.52
CA GLY A 118 2.05 -0.75 -0.37
C GLY A 118 2.44 0.26 0.70
N ILE A 119 2.42 1.53 0.35
CA ILE A 119 3.01 2.59 1.19
C ILE A 119 2.07 3.16 2.25
N GLY A 120 0.76 2.96 2.14
CA GLY A 120 -0.22 3.32 3.17
C GLY A 120 -0.35 2.28 4.29
N THR A 121 -0.30 1.00 3.97
CA THR A 121 -0.54 -0.12 4.91
C THR A 121 0.75 -0.75 5.44
N MET A 122 1.71 -1.03 4.57
CA MET A 122 2.92 -1.78 4.94
C MET A 122 3.82 -1.08 5.96
N PRO A 123 3.98 0.25 6.00
CA PRO A 123 4.78 0.89 7.04
C PRO A 123 4.28 0.57 8.45
N ILE A 124 2.96 0.54 8.67
CA ILE A 124 2.39 0.17 9.96
C ILE A 124 2.56 -1.34 10.20
N THR A 125 2.30 -2.15 9.19
CA THR A 125 2.42 -3.62 9.28
C THR A 125 3.85 -4.06 9.64
N LEU A 126 4.86 -3.39 9.09
CA LEU A 126 6.27 -3.74 9.31
C LEU A 126 6.84 -3.11 10.59
N TYR A 127 6.61 -1.81 10.79
CA TYR A 127 7.31 -1.00 11.78
C TYR A 127 6.45 -0.50 12.94
N GLY A 128 5.12 -0.61 12.85
CA GLY A 128 4.22 -0.21 13.93
C GLY A 128 4.40 -1.02 15.20
N THR A 129 4.06 -0.44 16.36
CA THR A 129 3.92 -1.19 17.60
C THR A 129 2.78 -2.20 17.50
N LYS A 130 2.70 -3.12 18.46
CA LYS A 130 1.60 -4.09 18.48
C LYS A 130 0.22 -3.40 18.55
N GLU A 131 0.13 -2.37 19.35
CA GLU A 131 -1.10 -1.56 19.53
C GLU A 131 -1.47 -0.83 18.24
N GLN A 132 -0.49 -0.23 17.55
CA GLN A 132 -0.71 0.43 16.27
C GLN A 132 -1.17 -0.57 15.21
N LYS A 133 -0.53 -1.73 15.12
CA LYS A 133 -0.92 -2.79 14.19
C LYS A 133 -2.34 -3.26 14.46
N GLN A 134 -2.69 -3.53 15.71
CA GLN A 134 -4.05 -3.96 16.10
C GLN A 134 -5.12 -2.91 15.81
N LYS A 135 -4.79 -1.62 15.95
CA LYS A 135 -5.72 -0.52 15.72
C LYS A 135 -5.97 -0.24 14.24
N TYR A 136 -4.92 -0.25 13.43
CA TYR A 136 -4.98 0.29 12.08
C TYR A 136 -5.01 -0.77 10.97
N VAL A 137 -4.20 -1.83 11.11
CA VAL A 137 -4.01 -2.77 10.00
C VAL A 137 -5.29 -3.51 9.61
N PRO A 138 -6.16 -3.98 10.53
CA PRO A 138 -7.43 -4.62 10.16
C PRO A 138 -8.33 -3.70 9.33
N LYS A 139 -8.41 -2.43 9.67
CA LYS A 139 -9.23 -1.44 8.97
C LYS A 139 -8.71 -1.13 7.57
N LEU A 140 -7.39 -1.12 7.41
CA LEU A 140 -6.73 -0.95 6.11
C LEU A 140 -6.89 -2.21 5.24
N ALA A 141 -6.71 -3.39 5.80
CA ALA A 141 -6.85 -4.65 5.08
C ALA A 141 -8.28 -4.91 4.59
N SER A 142 -9.30 -4.50 5.36
CA SER A 142 -10.71 -4.64 5.00
C SER A 142 -11.23 -3.55 4.05
N GLY A 143 -10.49 -2.44 3.87
CA GLY A 143 -10.99 -1.27 3.12
C GLY A 143 -12.00 -0.41 3.91
N GLU A 144 -12.12 -0.60 5.23
CA GLU A 144 -12.84 0.33 6.10
C GLU A 144 -12.16 1.70 6.09
N TRP A 145 -10.83 1.72 6.12
CA TRP A 145 -9.99 2.90 6.03
C TRP A 145 -9.05 2.80 4.84
N PHE A 146 -8.73 3.96 4.24
CA PHE A 146 -7.73 4.04 3.18
C PHE A 146 -6.51 4.83 3.65
N GLY A 147 -5.33 4.32 3.27
CA GLY A 147 -4.05 4.92 3.62
C GLY A 147 -3.46 5.76 2.50
N SER A 148 -2.72 6.80 2.89
CA SER A 148 -1.86 7.58 2.03
C SER A 148 -0.46 7.75 2.62
N TYR A 149 0.50 8.22 1.80
CA TYR A 149 1.91 8.32 2.18
C TYR A 149 2.46 9.70 1.83
N CYS A 150 2.65 10.52 2.84
CA CYS A 150 2.98 11.93 2.73
C CYS A 150 4.49 12.16 2.96
N LEU A 151 5.30 11.80 1.97
CA LEU A 151 6.76 11.94 1.99
C LEU A 151 7.21 13.19 1.22
N THR A 152 6.87 13.24 -0.08
CA THR A 152 7.36 14.24 -1.03
C THR A 152 6.94 15.66 -0.65
N GLU A 153 7.86 16.60 -0.80
CA GLU A 153 7.64 18.04 -0.61
C GLU A 153 8.03 18.81 -1.88
N PRO A 154 7.57 20.07 -2.05
CA PRO A 154 7.94 20.87 -3.21
C PRO A 154 9.47 21.00 -3.45
N GLY A 155 10.26 20.97 -2.38
CA GLY A 155 11.72 21.05 -2.43
C GLY A 155 12.46 19.75 -2.13
N ALA A 156 11.75 18.61 -1.92
CA ALA A 156 12.34 17.33 -1.51
C ALA A 156 11.63 16.16 -2.20
N GLY A 157 12.20 15.73 -3.31
CA GLY A 157 11.77 14.55 -4.08
C GLY A 157 12.73 13.38 -3.87
N SER A 158 13.73 13.24 -4.75
CA SER A 158 14.73 12.15 -4.68
C SER A 158 15.54 12.18 -3.38
N ASP A 159 15.89 13.35 -2.87
CA ASP A 159 16.44 13.52 -1.52
C ASP A 159 15.31 13.77 -0.52
N ALA A 160 14.59 12.71 -0.18
CA ALA A 160 13.45 12.78 0.75
C ALA A 160 13.87 13.26 2.15
N ASN A 161 15.10 12.97 2.58
CA ASN A 161 15.60 13.41 3.89
C ASN A 161 15.87 14.92 3.97
N SER A 162 15.85 15.64 2.85
CA SER A 162 15.96 17.12 2.83
C SER A 162 14.62 17.82 3.08
N GLY A 163 13.54 17.07 3.33
CA GLY A 163 12.20 17.61 3.65
C GLY A 163 12.23 18.60 4.81
N LYS A 164 11.41 19.66 4.69
CA LYS A 164 11.32 20.78 5.64
C LYS A 164 10.11 20.69 6.59
N THR A 165 9.22 19.72 6.41
CA THR A 165 8.12 19.48 7.35
C THR A 165 8.69 19.15 8.72
N THR A 166 8.23 19.84 9.75
CA THR A 166 8.70 19.72 11.13
C THR A 166 7.64 19.10 12.02
N ALA A 167 8.08 18.42 13.07
CA ALA A 167 7.24 17.92 14.16
C ALA A 167 7.80 18.46 15.49
N THR A 168 7.02 19.27 16.19
CA THR A 168 7.40 19.85 17.48
C THR A 168 6.61 19.16 18.60
N LEU A 169 7.31 18.68 19.62
CA LEU A 169 6.67 18.06 20.78
C LEU A 169 5.86 19.09 21.55
N SER A 170 4.65 18.71 21.98
CA SER A 170 3.81 19.54 22.86
C SER A 170 4.46 19.73 24.24
N GLU A 171 4.11 20.79 24.96
CA GLU A 171 4.66 21.11 26.30
C GLU A 171 4.42 19.98 27.33
N ASP A 172 3.31 19.25 27.18
CA ASP A 172 2.99 18.11 28.03
C ASP A 172 3.65 16.80 27.63
N GLY A 173 4.42 16.82 26.53
CA GLY A 173 5.15 15.65 26.00
C GLY A 173 4.28 14.53 25.42
N LYS A 174 2.98 14.76 25.18
CA LYS A 174 2.04 13.71 24.78
C LYS A 174 1.66 13.70 23.31
N SER A 175 1.94 14.78 22.58
CA SER A 175 1.57 14.92 21.18
C SER A 175 2.63 15.69 20.39
N TYR A 176 2.54 15.61 19.07
CA TYR A 176 3.37 16.39 18.16
C TYR A 176 2.48 17.31 17.32
N LYS A 177 2.92 18.55 17.16
CA LYS A 177 2.38 19.48 16.16
C LYS A 177 3.22 19.37 14.90
N ILE A 178 2.63 18.89 13.82
CA ILE A 178 3.27 18.79 12.50
C ILE A 178 2.95 20.04 11.69
N ASN A 179 3.97 20.64 11.08
CA ASN A 179 3.82 21.82 10.25
C ASN A 179 4.69 21.70 8.98
N GLY A 180 4.09 21.85 7.81
CA GLY A 180 4.77 21.75 6.54
C GLY A 180 3.80 21.55 5.38
N GLN A 181 4.35 21.22 4.22
CA GLN A 181 3.60 21.00 2.98
C GLN A 181 4.10 19.72 2.31
N LYS A 182 3.15 18.90 1.84
CA LYS A 182 3.41 17.70 1.06
C LYS A 182 2.84 17.86 -0.35
N MET A 183 3.38 17.09 -1.30
CA MET A 183 3.03 17.21 -2.72
C MET A 183 2.88 15.81 -3.35
N TRP A 184 1.98 15.70 -4.32
CA TRP A 184 1.76 14.46 -5.08
C TRP A 184 1.28 13.28 -4.22
N ILE A 185 0.40 13.54 -3.25
CA ILE A 185 -0.06 12.53 -2.30
C ILE A 185 -1.23 11.75 -2.87
N SER A 186 -0.95 10.53 -3.35
CA SER A 186 -2.00 9.59 -3.78
C SER A 186 -2.95 9.31 -2.63
N ASN A 187 -4.24 9.18 -2.94
CA ASN A 187 -5.34 8.92 -2.01
C ASN A 187 -5.66 10.05 -1.01
N ALA A 188 -4.94 11.18 -0.98
CA ALA A 188 -5.22 12.26 -0.05
C ALA A 188 -6.69 12.73 -0.11
N GLY A 189 -7.27 12.72 -1.31
CA GLY A 189 -8.68 13.15 -1.52
C GLY A 189 -9.74 12.26 -0.85
N PHE A 190 -9.41 11.03 -0.42
CA PHE A 190 -10.35 10.08 0.19
C PHE A 190 -9.78 9.20 1.29
N CYS A 191 -8.52 9.40 1.71
CA CYS A 191 -7.93 8.61 2.77
C CYS A 191 -8.52 8.93 4.16
N SER A 192 -8.43 7.95 5.04
CA SER A 192 -8.74 8.08 6.47
C SER A 192 -7.48 8.11 7.35
N LEU A 193 -6.33 7.79 6.76
CA LEU A 193 -5.05 7.68 7.45
C LEU A 193 -3.92 8.14 6.54
N MET A 194 -3.01 8.92 7.11
CA MET A 194 -1.81 9.42 6.44
C MET A 194 -0.55 8.97 7.17
N ILE A 195 0.43 8.42 6.45
CA ILE A 195 1.79 8.26 6.96
C ILE A 195 2.56 9.54 6.62
N VAL A 196 2.72 10.43 7.57
CA VAL A 196 3.33 11.74 7.37
C VAL A 196 4.77 11.73 7.84
N PHE A 197 5.70 12.09 6.97
CA PHE A 197 7.12 12.23 7.32
C PHE A 197 7.43 13.66 7.71
N ALA A 198 7.99 13.83 8.91
CA ALA A 198 8.40 15.13 9.44
C ALA A 198 9.70 14.98 10.25
N ARG A 199 10.43 16.07 10.39
CA ARG A 199 11.64 16.12 11.20
C ARG A 199 11.29 16.55 12.62
N ILE A 200 11.65 15.73 13.60
CA ILE A 200 11.52 16.09 15.00
C ILE A 200 12.66 17.06 15.33
N GLU A 201 12.29 18.32 15.57
CA GLU A 201 13.23 19.39 15.97
C GLU A 201 14.58 19.37 15.22
N ASN A 202 15.65 18.97 15.91
CA ASN A 202 17.02 18.96 15.39
C ASN A 202 17.48 17.57 14.90
N ASP A 203 16.57 16.61 14.74
CA ASP A 203 16.94 15.29 14.27
C ASP A 203 17.59 15.32 12.90
N LYS A 204 18.59 14.47 12.70
CA LYS A 204 19.25 14.33 11.40
C LYS A 204 18.33 13.74 10.34
N ASN A 205 17.44 12.83 10.72
CA ASN A 205 16.55 12.08 9.83
C ASN A 205 15.10 12.47 10.06
N ILE A 206 14.27 12.25 9.05
CA ILE A 206 12.82 12.37 9.16
C ILE A 206 12.22 11.14 9.86
N THR A 207 11.11 11.34 10.54
CA THR A 207 10.33 10.31 11.26
C THR A 207 8.94 10.19 10.63
N GLY A 208 8.42 8.96 10.52
CA GLY A 208 7.07 8.68 10.04
C GLY A 208 6.05 8.75 11.18
N PHE A 209 5.01 9.54 11.00
CA PHE A 209 3.88 9.69 11.91
C PHE A 209 2.63 9.07 11.32
N ILE A 210 1.87 8.32 12.11
CA ILE A 210 0.52 7.88 11.75
C ILE A 210 -0.44 9.01 12.12
N VAL A 211 -1.10 9.58 11.13
CA VAL A 211 -2.06 10.67 11.31
C VAL A 211 -3.43 10.20 10.83
N GLU A 212 -4.40 10.15 11.75
CA GLU A 212 -5.79 9.92 11.39
C GLU A 212 -6.34 11.20 10.72
N PHE A 213 -7.08 11.03 9.64
CA PHE A 213 -7.62 12.13 8.88
C PHE A 213 -9.13 11.96 8.68
N ASP A 214 -9.85 12.98 9.07
CA ASP A 214 -11.28 13.12 8.85
C ASP A 214 -11.52 14.40 8.05
N LYS A 215 -12.16 14.28 6.90
CA LYS A 215 -12.44 15.41 6.00
C LYS A 215 -13.40 16.43 6.64
N GLU A 216 -14.31 15.98 7.50
CA GLU A 216 -15.28 16.83 8.18
C GLU A 216 -14.66 17.54 9.37
N ASN A 217 -13.59 16.97 9.94
CA ASN A 217 -12.84 17.56 11.04
C ASN A 217 -11.32 17.47 10.78
N PRO A 218 -10.80 18.24 9.81
CA PRO A 218 -9.45 18.04 9.25
C PRO A 218 -8.30 18.44 10.18
N ASN A 219 -8.58 18.96 11.38
CA ASN A 219 -7.58 19.29 12.41
C ASN A 219 -6.38 20.11 11.85
N GLY A 220 -6.65 21.11 11.03
CA GLY A 220 -5.64 21.99 10.42
C GLY A 220 -4.97 21.43 9.15
N ILE A 221 -5.39 20.28 8.66
CA ILE A 221 -4.94 19.73 7.37
C ILE A 221 -5.79 20.33 6.26
N THR A 222 -5.15 20.84 5.20
CA THR A 222 -5.79 21.29 3.95
C THR A 222 -5.27 20.48 2.78
N LEU A 223 -6.17 20.11 1.85
CA LEU A 223 -5.85 19.35 0.64
C LEU A 223 -5.86 20.28 -0.58
#